data_dbcd655f31443c402c9636927d1afc61
#
_entry.id   dbcd655f31443c402c9636927d1afc61
#
_cell.length_a   1.000
_cell.length_b   1.000
_cell.length_c   1.000
_cell.angle_alpha   90.00
_cell.angle_beta   90.00
_cell.angle_gamma   90.00
#
_symmetry.space_group_name_H-M   'P 1'
#
loop_
_entity.id
_entity.type
_entity.pdbx_description
1 polymer ?
#
loop_
_entity_poly.entity_id
_entity_poly.type
_entity_poly.pdbx_seq_one_letter_code
_entity_poly.pdbx_strand_id
1 'polypeptide(L)'
;QGKAVGVTGKDGNLIKAKKLRLRRKGANQNLDIVDIGQVGEVVSINTEVLEVMKDSDFIPVIAPIGTDETGASYNINADSVAGEIARVLGAEKLMLLTNVAGVQNKKGKVLTGLSVRQVAKLIADKTLQGGMLPKVECALKAVKGGVTSAHIIDGRVEHAVLLEIFTNEGVGTLITQAGLGKA
;
A
#
# COMPACT_ATOMS: atom_id res chain seq x y z
N GLN A 1 -1.66 27.20 -4.86
CA GLN A 1 -0.68 26.24 -4.32
C GLN A 1 -1.34 25.45 -3.20
N GLY A 2 -1.24 24.10 -3.24
CA GLY A 2 -1.70 23.24 -2.16
C GLY A 2 -0.88 23.47 -0.89
N LYS A 3 -1.53 23.38 0.28
CA LYS A 3 -0.86 23.44 1.58
C LYS A 3 -0.57 22.02 2.03
N ALA A 4 0.67 21.68 2.33
CA ALA A 4 1.06 20.37 2.82
C ALA A 4 1.72 20.47 4.19
N VAL A 5 1.53 19.44 5.03
CA VAL A 5 2.17 19.31 6.33
C VAL A 5 2.78 17.92 6.45
N GLY A 6 4.07 17.86 6.85
CA GLY A 6 4.76 16.60 7.10
C GLY A 6 4.41 16.06 8.49
N VAL A 7 4.07 14.77 8.56
CA VAL A 7 3.88 14.03 9.81
C VAL A 7 4.62 12.70 9.75
N THR A 8 5.01 12.19 10.90
CA THR A 8 5.60 10.87 11.06
C THR A 8 4.68 9.97 11.87
N GLY A 9 4.93 8.70 11.91
CA GLY A 9 4.17 7.80 12.79
C GLY A 9 4.32 8.09 14.30
N LYS A 10 5.30 8.93 14.69
CA LYS A 10 5.46 9.39 16.08
C LYS A 10 4.45 10.47 16.46
N ASP A 11 4.04 11.30 15.50
CA ASP A 11 3.15 12.41 15.75
C ASP A 11 1.75 11.86 16.10
N GLY A 12 1.27 12.21 17.29
CA GLY A 12 0.03 11.66 17.83
C GLY A 12 -0.01 10.14 17.95
N ASN A 13 1.15 9.46 18.02
CA ASN A 13 1.23 7.99 17.96
C ASN A 13 0.50 7.40 16.73
N LEU A 14 0.59 8.07 15.59
CA LEU A 14 -0.10 7.71 14.35
C LEU A 14 0.18 6.26 13.92
N ILE A 15 1.46 5.81 13.98
CA ILE A 15 1.83 4.45 13.56
C ILE A 15 2.50 3.72 14.72
N LYS A 16 1.79 2.78 15.33
CA LYS A 16 2.40 1.79 16.20
C LYS A 16 3.02 0.67 15.39
N ALA A 17 4.26 0.33 15.71
CA ALA A 17 5.05 -0.65 14.98
C ALA A 17 5.64 -1.69 15.92
N LYS A 18 6.12 -2.78 15.36
CA LYS A 18 7.01 -3.74 16.02
C LYS A 18 8.14 -4.12 15.08
N LYS A 19 9.28 -4.56 15.62
CA LYS A 19 10.43 -4.98 14.82
C LYS A 19 10.06 -6.13 13.90
N LEU A 20 10.32 -6.01 12.61
CA LEU A 20 10.15 -7.08 11.63
C LEU A 20 11.25 -8.12 11.81
N ARG A 21 10.87 -9.37 12.03
CA ARG A 21 11.80 -10.51 12.17
C ARG A 21 11.64 -11.43 10.97
N LEU A 22 12.64 -11.42 10.10
CA LEU A 22 12.68 -12.36 8.99
C LEU A 22 13.22 -13.71 9.45
N ARG A 23 12.53 -14.79 9.07
CA ARG A 23 12.98 -16.16 9.28
C ARG A 23 13.56 -16.71 7.98
N ARG A 24 14.79 -17.13 7.99
CA ARG A 24 15.45 -17.80 6.86
C ARG A 24 15.76 -19.23 7.23
N LYS A 25 15.53 -20.16 6.32
CA LYS A 25 16.02 -21.54 6.49
C LYS A 25 17.55 -21.52 6.43
N GLY A 26 18.20 -21.84 7.53
CA GLY A 26 19.65 -22.05 7.59
C GLY A 26 20.05 -23.36 6.92
N ALA A 27 21.37 -23.57 6.77
CA ALA A 27 21.94 -24.77 6.16
C ALA A 27 21.49 -26.08 6.85
N ASN A 28 21.16 -26.03 8.15
CA ASN A 28 20.73 -27.16 8.97
C ASN A 28 19.21 -27.30 9.10
N GLN A 29 18.42 -26.71 8.19
CA GLN A 29 16.95 -26.65 8.21
C GLN A 29 16.33 -25.89 9.42
N ASN A 30 17.14 -25.35 10.32
CA ASN A 30 16.68 -24.49 11.40
C ASN A 30 16.27 -23.13 10.85
N LEU A 31 15.25 -22.51 11.46
CA LEU A 31 14.79 -21.16 11.13
C LEU A 31 15.65 -20.15 11.87
N ASP A 32 16.64 -19.60 11.19
CA ASP A 32 17.45 -18.52 11.72
C ASP A 32 16.68 -17.17 11.62
N ILE A 33 16.71 -16.38 12.70
CA ILE A 33 16.18 -15.02 12.69
C ILE A 33 17.27 -14.11 12.12
N VAL A 34 16.97 -13.50 10.99
CA VAL A 34 17.86 -12.51 10.37
C VAL A 34 17.50 -11.12 10.91
N ASP A 35 18.49 -10.45 11.52
CA ASP A 35 18.33 -9.05 11.90
C ASP A 35 18.55 -8.17 10.67
N ILE A 36 17.51 -7.45 10.27
CA ILE A 36 17.50 -6.52 9.14
C ILE A 36 17.57 -5.05 9.60
N GLY A 37 18.04 -4.81 10.81
CA GLY A 37 18.14 -3.47 11.39
C GLY A 37 16.81 -2.93 11.93
N GLN A 38 16.64 -1.62 11.86
CA GLN A 38 15.45 -0.92 12.35
C GLN A 38 14.32 -0.93 11.31
N VAL A 39 13.93 -2.12 10.89
CA VAL A 39 12.78 -2.34 9.99
C VAL A 39 11.62 -2.88 10.80
N GLY A 40 10.44 -2.32 10.59
CA GLY A 40 9.22 -2.69 11.31
C GLY A 40 8.05 -3.08 10.43
N GLU A 41 7.03 -3.58 11.09
CA GLU A 41 5.70 -3.78 10.52
C GLU A 41 4.65 -3.03 11.35
N VAL A 42 3.57 -2.60 10.69
CA VAL A 42 2.48 -1.87 11.36
C VAL A 42 1.76 -2.80 12.31
N VAL A 43 1.56 -2.35 13.54
CA VAL A 43 0.71 -3.01 14.55
C VAL A 43 -0.68 -2.39 14.55
N SER A 44 -0.73 -1.06 14.61
CA SER A 44 -1.99 -0.31 14.57
C SER A 44 -1.77 1.11 14.07
N ILE A 45 -2.83 1.72 13.56
CA ILE A 45 -2.89 3.12 13.15
C ILE A 45 -3.85 3.86 14.11
N ASN A 46 -3.38 4.96 14.69
CA ASN A 46 -4.21 5.92 15.42
C ASN A 46 -4.53 7.09 14.49
N THR A 47 -5.79 7.26 14.14
CA THR A 47 -6.22 8.28 13.17
C THR A 47 -6.48 9.65 13.77
N GLU A 48 -6.38 9.83 15.08
CA GLU A 48 -6.72 11.10 15.76
C GLU A 48 -6.05 12.32 15.12
N VAL A 49 -4.74 12.24 14.83
CA VAL A 49 -4.02 13.35 14.20
C VAL A 49 -4.51 13.62 12.79
N LEU A 50 -4.94 12.61 12.05
CA LEU A 50 -5.49 12.75 10.69
C LEU A 50 -6.91 13.31 10.71
N GLU A 51 -7.72 12.92 11.71
CA GLU A 51 -9.07 13.47 11.88
C GLU A 51 -9.04 14.98 12.19
N VAL A 52 -8.09 15.44 13.02
CA VAL A 52 -7.88 16.87 13.26
C VAL A 52 -7.50 17.62 11.97
N MET A 53 -6.77 16.98 11.06
CA MET A 53 -6.37 17.59 9.78
C MET A 53 -7.46 17.52 8.71
N LYS A 54 -8.43 16.63 8.83
CA LYS A 54 -9.47 16.37 7.83
C LYS A 54 -10.29 17.63 7.48
N ASP A 55 -10.58 18.46 8.47
CA ASP A 55 -11.35 19.68 8.30
C ASP A 55 -10.47 20.90 7.97
N SER A 56 -9.19 20.69 7.75
CA SER A 56 -8.22 21.72 7.36
C SER A 56 -7.94 21.69 5.86
N ASP A 57 -7.42 22.79 5.33
CA ASP A 57 -6.94 22.87 3.94
C ASP A 57 -5.57 22.17 3.74
N PHE A 58 -5.05 21.50 4.75
CA PHE A 58 -3.73 20.89 4.68
C PHE A 58 -3.81 19.44 4.19
N ILE A 59 -2.86 19.09 3.32
CA ILE A 59 -2.64 17.71 2.86
C ILE A 59 -1.58 17.07 3.76
N PRO A 60 -1.91 16.04 4.56
CA PRO A 60 -0.93 15.34 5.37
C PRO A 60 0.01 14.51 4.48
N VAL A 61 1.31 14.72 4.65
CA VAL A 61 2.38 13.93 4.00
C VAL A 61 3.02 13.07 5.07
N ILE A 62 2.75 11.77 5.04
CA ILE A 62 3.08 10.84 6.12
C ILE A 62 4.37 10.09 5.81
N ALA A 63 5.40 10.27 6.65
CA ALA A 63 6.60 9.43 6.59
C ALA A 63 6.32 8.06 7.23
N PRO A 64 6.71 6.93 6.59
CA PRO A 64 6.40 5.58 7.04
C PRO A 64 7.37 5.12 8.16
N ILE A 65 7.41 5.88 9.25
CA ILE A 65 8.23 5.63 10.44
C ILE A 65 7.28 5.41 11.61
N GLY A 66 7.28 4.22 12.17
CA GLY A 66 6.48 3.88 13.35
C GLY A 66 7.33 3.70 14.60
N THR A 67 6.66 3.65 15.76
CA THR A 67 7.30 3.41 17.06
C THR A 67 6.67 2.24 17.78
N ASP A 68 7.49 1.52 18.55
CA ASP A 68 6.98 0.55 19.51
C ASP A 68 6.69 1.19 20.89
N GLU A 69 6.25 0.37 21.83
CA GLU A 69 5.92 0.81 23.19
C GLU A 69 7.13 1.35 23.98
N THR A 70 8.35 1.01 23.56
CA THR A 70 9.59 1.50 24.18
C THR A 70 10.04 2.84 23.59
N GLY A 71 9.38 3.32 22.54
CA GLY A 71 9.77 4.52 21.79
C GLY A 71 10.81 4.25 20.70
N ALA A 72 11.22 3.00 20.48
CA ALA A 72 12.12 2.65 19.40
C ALA A 72 11.45 2.85 18.05
N SER A 73 12.20 3.44 17.10
CA SER A 73 11.68 3.80 15.77
C SER A 73 12.03 2.75 14.74
N TYR A 74 11.09 2.51 13.83
CA TYR A 74 11.23 1.54 12.74
C TYR A 74 10.85 2.16 11.42
N ASN A 75 11.67 1.94 10.40
CA ASN A 75 11.31 2.19 9.02
C ASN A 75 10.34 1.10 8.54
N ILE A 76 9.23 1.49 7.94
CA ILE A 76 8.18 0.56 7.50
C ILE A 76 8.00 0.73 5.99
N ASN A 77 7.64 -0.34 5.30
CA ASN A 77 7.29 -0.25 3.89
C ASN A 77 6.13 0.72 3.67
N ALA A 78 6.33 1.73 2.83
CA ALA A 78 5.36 2.81 2.59
C ALA A 78 4.01 2.30 2.04
N ASP A 79 4.03 1.30 1.15
CA ASP A 79 2.79 0.71 0.63
C ASP A 79 1.98 0.06 1.77
N SER A 80 2.67 -0.62 2.70
CA SER A 80 2.02 -1.24 3.86
C SER A 80 1.39 -0.20 4.78
N VAL A 81 2.08 0.91 5.06
CA VAL A 81 1.54 2.02 5.87
C VAL A 81 0.34 2.64 5.17
N ALA A 82 0.46 2.97 3.88
CA ALA A 82 -0.64 3.55 3.10
C ALA A 82 -1.87 2.65 3.07
N GLY A 83 -1.67 1.34 2.87
CA GLY A 83 -2.75 0.36 2.88
C GLY A 83 -3.48 0.25 4.23
N GLU A 84 -2.74 0.26 5.34
CA GLU A 84 -3.33 0.21 6.68
C GLU A 84 -4.04 1.52 7.04
N ILE A 85 -3.48 2.68 6.70
CA ILE A 85 -4.14 3.99 6.89
C ILE A 85 -5.44 4.02 6.07
N ALA A 86 -5.39 3.65 4.78
CA ALA A 86 -6.57 3.62 3.93
C ALA A 86 -7.67 2.71 4.50
N ARG A 87 -7.28 1.54 5.02
CA ARG A 87 -8.22 0.59 5.64
C ARG A 87 -8.89 1.16 6.90
N VAL A 88 -8.11 1.77 7.80
CA VAL A 88 -8.64 2.28 9.08
C VAL A 88 -9.53 3.51 8.85
N LEU A 89 -9.17 4.36 7.88
CA LEU A 89 -9.99 5.51 7.49
C LEU A 89 -11.22 5.15 6.66
N GLY A 90 -11.37 3.89 6.22
CA GLY A 90 -12.41 3.51 5.28
C GLY A 90 -12.32 4.27 3.95
N ALA A 91 -11.09 4.46 3.47
CA ALA A 91 -10.84 5.27 2.29
C ALA A 91 -11.58 4.76 1.05
N GLU A 92 -12.05 5.67 0.22
CA GLU A 92 -12.67 5.33 -1.06
C GLU A 92 -11.64 4.75 -2.04
N LYS A 93 -10.44 5.34 -2.07
CA LYS A 93 -9.39 4.96 -3.02
C LYS A 93 -8.02 4.89 -2.34
N LEU A 94 -7.28 3.83 -2.64
CA LEU A 94 -5.84 3.70 -2.37
C LEU A 94 -5.08 3.76 -3.68
N MET A 95 -4.15 4.70 -3.83
CA MET A 95 -3.32 4.81 -5.03
C MET A 95 -1.88 4.45 -4.71
N LEU A 96 -1.35 3.42 -5.37
CA LEU A 96 0.02 2.96 -5.26
C LEU A 96 0.77 3.32 -6.54
N LEU A 97 1.71 4.25 -6.44
CA LEU A 97 2.54 4.66 -7.56
C LEU A 97 3.70 3.69 -7.72
N THR A 98 3.99 3.33 -8.98
CA THR A 98 5.07 2.42 -9.33
C THR A 98 5.85 2.93 -10.55
N ASN A 99 6.92 2.24 -10.92
CA ASN A 99 7.73 2.54 -12.10
C ASN A 99 7.42 1.63 -13.29
N VAL A 100 6.25 1.01 -13.30
CA VAL A 100 5.76 0.18 -14.42
C VAL A 100 4.30 0.55 -14.72
N ALA A 101 3.84 0.22 -15.92
CA ALA A 101 2.51 0.63 -16.41
C ALA A 101 1.32 0.03 -15.65
N GLY A 102 1.56 -0.87 -14.69
CA GLY A 102 0.54 -1.56 -13.90
C GLY A 102 0.80 -3.06 -13.82
N VAL A 103 -0.20 -3.80 -13.37
CA VAL A 103 -0.15 -5.26 -13.29
C VAL A 103 -0.22 -5.85 -14.69
N GLN A 104 0.74 -6.72 -15.04
CA GLN A 104 0.82 -7.33 -16.36
C GLN A 104 0.52 -8.83 -16.31
N ASN A 105 -0.06 -9.35 -17.39
CA ASN A 105 -0.17 -10.79 -17.61
C ASN A 105 1.17 -11.38 -18.12
N LYS A 106 1.22 -12.71 -18.31
CA LYS A 106 2.41 -13.43 -18.83
C LYS A 106 2.86 -12.97 -20.22
N LYS A 107 2.00 -12.27 -20.97
CA LYS A 107 2.30 -11.73 -22.31
C LYS A 107 2.72 -10.24 -22.26
N GLY A 108 2.92 -9.65 -21.08
CA GLY A 108 3.27 -8.25 -20.90
C GLY A 108 2.12 -7.25 -21.09
N LYS A 109 0.89 -7.71 -21.31
CA LYS A 109 -0.28 -6.83 -21.43
C LYS A 109 -0.72 -6.36 -20.06
N VAL A 110 -0.90 -5.05 -19.88
CA VAL A 110 -1.46 -4.45 -18.65
C VAL A 110 -2.91 -4.88 -18.48
N LEU A 111 -3.25 -5.25 -17.25
CA LEU A 111 -4.59 -5.63 -16.82
C LEU A 111 -5.24 -4.41 -16.14
N THR A 112 -6.24 -3.83 -16.77
CA THR A 112 -6.83 -2.55 -16.35
C THR A 112 -7.85 -2.66 -15.22
N GLY A 113 -8.54 -3.80 -15.09
CA GLY A 113 -9.53 -4.00 -14.03
C GLY A 113 -9.53 -5.45 -13.52
N LEU A 114 -9.27 -5.60 -12.22
CA LEU A 114 -9.15 -6.90 -11.57
C LEU A 114 -10.07 -7.00 -10.35
N SER A 115 -10.71 -8.15 -10.20
CA SER A 115 -11.35 -8.51 -8.94
C SER A 115 -10.34 -9.10 -7.95
N VAL A 116 -10.69 -9.05 -6.67
CA VAL A 116 -9.95 -9.74 -5.59
C VAL A 116 -9.66 -11.22 -5.95
N ARG A 117 -10.64 -11.91 -6.57
CA ARG A 117 -10.47 -13.31 -6.99
C ARG A 117 -9.48 -13.48 -8.13
N GLN A 118 -9.50 -12.58 -9.13
CA GLN A 118 -8.55 -12.62 -10.25
C GLN A 118 -7.12 -12.34 -9.75
N VAL A 119 -6.95 -11.35 -8.87
CA VAL A 119 -5.65 -11.06 -8.25
C VAL A 119 -5.11 -12.28 -7.49
N ALA A 120 -5.93 -12.91 -6.65
CA ALA A 120 -5.52 -14.11 -5.91
C ALA A 120 -5.09 -15.25 -6.86
N LYS A 121 -5.77 -15.43 -7.99
CA LYS A 121 -5.38 -16.41 -9.02
C LYS A 121 -4.03 -16.05 -9.66
N LEU A 122 -3.79 -14.78 -10.00
CA LEU A 122 -2.53 -14.33 -10.60
C LEU A 122 -1.33 -14.48 -9.64
N ILE A 123 -1.56 -14.41 -8.34
CA ILE A 123 -0.55 -14.72 -7.32
C ILE A 123 -0.31 -16.23 -7.27
N ALA A 124 -1.37 -17.03 -7.18
CA ALA A 124 -1.29 -18.49 -7.06
C ALA A 124 -0.61 -19.16 -8.26
N ASP A 125 -0.87 -18.68 -9.49
CA ASP A 125 -0.27 -19.20 -10.72
C ASP A 125 1.11 -18.58 -11.05
N LYS A 126 1.67 -17.81 -10.11
CA LYS A 126 2.97 -17.16 -10.20
C LYS A 126 3.12 -16.20 -11.41
N THR A 127 2.02 -15.67 -11.92
CA THR A 127 2.05 -14.60 -12.92
C THR A 127 2.62 -13.31 -12.33
N LEU A 128 2.31 -13.04 -11.06
CA LEU A 128 2.84 -11.91 -10.30
C LEU A 128 4.06 -12.34 -9.51
N GLN A 129 5.18 -11.67 -9.74
CA GLN A 129 6.48 -11.96 -9.12
C GLN A 129 7.26 -10.68 -8.83
N GLY A 130 8.35 -10.82 -8.07
CA GLY A 130 9.29 -9.72 -7.80
C GLY A 130 8.66 -8.55 -7.07
N GLY A 131 9.09 -7.34 -7.40
CA GLY A 131 8.70 -6.10 -6.72
C GLY A 131 7.21 -5.71 -6.86
N MET A 132 6.47 -6.28 -7.83
CA MET A 132 5.05 -6.05 -7.99
C MET A 132 4.21 -6.81 -6.94
N LEU A 133 4.68 -7.98 -6.49
CA LEU A 133 3.94 -8.83 -5.56
C LEU A 133 3.57 -8.10 -4.25
N PRO A 134 4.50 -7.44 -3.52
CA PRO A 134 4.15 -6.70 -2.30
C PRO A 134 3.10 -5.60 -2.53
N LYS A 135 3.17 -4.88 -3.66
CA LYS A 135 2.18 -3.83 -3.99
C LYS A 135 0.80 -4.40 -4.22
N VAL A 136 0.73 -5.49 -4.98
CA VAL A 136 -0.54 -6.18 -5.26
C VAL A 136 -1.12 -6.80 -4.00
N GLU A 137 -0.30 -7.39 -3.13
CA GLU A 137 -0.72 -7.92 -1.83
C GLU A 137 -1.25 -6.81 -0.91
N CYS A 138 -0.59 -5.65 -0.89
CA CYS A 138 -1.06 -4.47 -0.17
C CYS A 138 -2.43 -4.00 -0.69
N ALA A 139 -2.58 -3.83 -2.00
CA ALA A 139 -3.83 -3.45 -2.64
C ALA A 139 -4.96 -4.47 -2.34
N LEU A 140 -4.65 -5.76 -2.44
CA LEU A 140 -5.57 -6.84 -2.12
C LEU A 140 -6.04 -6.81 -0.66
N LYS A 141 -5.10 -6.59 0.28
CA LYS A 141 -5.38 -6.49 1.71
C LYS A 141 -6.26 -5.29 2.01
N ALA A 142 -5.96 -4.13 1.41
CA ALA A 142 -6.74 -2.91 1.58
C ALA A 142 -8.19 -3.09 1.10
N VAL A 143 -8.39 -3.61 -0.11
CA VAL A 143 -9.74 -3.84 -0.68
C VAL A 143 -10.52 -4.88 0.14
N LYS A 144 -9.89 -5.98 0.56
CA LYS A 144 -10.52 -6.96 1.47
C LYS A 144 -10.87 -6.35 2.83
N GLY A 145 -10.12 -5.35 3.27
CA GLY A 145 -10.31 -4.63 4.52
C GLY A 145 -11.34 -3.49 4.47
N GLY A 146 -12.01 -3.29 3.33
CA GLY A 146 -13.11 -2.32 3.20
C GLY A 146 -12.80 -1.07 2.37
N VAL A 147 -11.56 -0.90 1.87
CA VAL A 147 -11.26 0.15 0.88
C VAL A 147 -12.02 -0.16 -0.42
N THR A 148 -12.75 0.82 -0.96
CA THR A 148 -13.63 0.59 -2.13
C THR A 148 -12.83 0.16 -3.36
N SER A 149 -11.68 0.81 -3.61
CA SER A 149 -10.81 0.49 -4.73
C SER A 149 -9.33 0.74 -4.42
N ALA A 150 -8.46 -0.05 -5.03
CA ALA A 150 -7.02 0.19 -5.03
C ALA A 150 -6.52 0.29 -6.47
N HIS A 151 -5.66 1.27 -6.71
CA HIS A 151 -5.12 1.58 -8.03
C HIS A 151 -3.60 1.43 -7.99
N ILE A 152 -3.03 0.70 -8.94
CA ILE A 152 -1.58 0.59 -9.14
C ILE A 152 -1.28 1.29 -10.44
N ILE A 153 -0.67 2.48 -10.35
CA ILE A 153 -0.50 3.40 -11.48
C ILE A 153 0.97 3.70 -11.76
N ASP A 154 1.29 4.01 -13.02
CA ASP A 154 2.63 4.40 -13.43
C ASP A 154 2.94 5.84 -12.97
N GLY A 155 3.74 5.98 -11.93
CA GLY A 155 4.14 7.29 -11.40
C GLY A 155 5.09 8.08 -12.31
N ARG A 156 5.54 7.52 -13.43
CA ARG A 156 6.36 8.22 -14.43
C ARG A 156 5.52 8.99 -15.46
N VAL A 157 4.24 8.67 -15.53
CA VAL A 157 3.29 9.41 -16.38
C VAL A 157 3.01 10.76 -15.72
N GLU A 158 3.16 11.83 -16.48
CA GLU A 158 2.87 13.18 -16.02
C GLU A 158 1.39 13.27 -15.62
N HIS A 159 1.14 13.82 -14.44
CA HIS A 159 -0.21 13.95 -13.87
C HIS A 159 -0.99 12.63 -13.70
N ALA A 160 -0.29 11.48 -13.57
CA ALA A 160 -0.90 10.15 -13.49
C ALA A 160 -2.09 10.06 -12.50
N VAL A 161 -1.95 10.67 -11.31
CA VAL A 161 -3.02 10.68 -10.29
C VAL A 161 -4.25 11.44 -10.78
N LEU A 162 -4.07 12.59 -11.44
CA LEU A 162 -5.19 13.37 -11.96
C LEU A 162 -5.88 12.64 -13.12
N LEU A 163 -5.10 12.02 -14.00
CA LEU A 163 -5.63 11.21 -15.09
C LEU A 163 -6.47 10.05 -14.57
N GLU A 164 -5.98 9.34 -13.55
CA GLU A 164 -6.70 8.20 -12.94
C GLU A 164 -7.98 8.61 -12.21
N ILE A 165 -8.02 9.83 -11.61
CA ILE A 165 -9.19 10.30 -10.86
C ILE A 165 -10.23 10.92 -11.78
N PHE A 166 -9.82 11.71 -12.78
CA PHE A 166 -10.70 12.59 -13.54
C PHE A 166 -10.98 12.12 -14.97
N THR A 167 -10.38 11.01 -15.41
CA THR A 167 -10.62 10.48 -16.76
C THR A 167 -11.07 9.02 -16.72
N ASN A 168 -11.71 8.57 -17.80
CA ASN A 168 -12.11 7.17 -17.99
C ASN A 168 -11.00 6.31 -18.61
N GLU A 169 -9.88 6.91 -19.01
CA GLU A 169 -8.80 6.22 -19.73
C GLU A 169 -7.94 5.34 -18.84
N GLY A 170 -7.84 5.67 -17.55
CA GLY A 170 -7.07 4.94 -16.54
C GLY A 170 -5.61 4.70 -16.93
N VAL A 171 -4.67 5.02 -16.04
CA VAL A 171 -3.22 4.89 -16.31
C VAL A 171 -2.58 3.70 -15.60
N GLY A 172 -3.36 2.69 -15.26
CA GLY A 172 -2.83 1.56 -14.49
C GLY A 172 -3.80 0.39 -14.34
N THR A 173 -3.75 -0.22 -13.19
CA THR A 173 -4.60 -1.35 -12.79
C THR A 173 -5.50 -0.97 -11.64
N LEU A 174 -6.80 -1.04 -11.87
CA LEU A 174 -7.84 -0.93 -10.83
C LEU A 174 -8.09 -2.31 -10.21
N ILE A 175 -8.14 -2.37 -8.88
CA ILE A 175 -8.52 -3.56 -8.11
C ILE A 175 -9.73 -3.21 -7.24
N THR A 176 -10.81 -3.97 -7.39
CA THR A 176 -12.02 -3.84 -6.58
C THR A 176 -12.49 -5.21 -6.10
N GLN A 177 -13.46 -5.23 -5.20
CA GLN A 177 -14.01 -6.49 -4.69
C GLN A 177 -14.56 -7.37 -5.82
N ALA A 178 -15.32 -6.80 -6.75
CA ALA A 178 -15.97 -7.52 -7.84
C ALA A 178 -15.22 -7.48 -9.18
N GLY A 179 -14.27 -6.57 -9.34
CA GLY A 179 -13.66 -6.22 -10.62
C GLY A 179 -14.52 -5.23 -11.42
N LEU A 180 -14.03 -4.82 -12.60
CA LEU A 180 -14.89 -4.11 -13.54
C LEU A 180 -15.93 -5.12 -14.05
N GLY A 181 -17.19 -4.84 -13.81
CA GLY A 181 -18.29 -5.61 -14.44
C GLY A 181 -18.04 -5.64 -15.96
N LYS A 182 -18.31 -6.78 -16.60
CA LYS A 182 -18.42 -6.78 -18.06
C LYS A 182 -19.58 -5.85 -18.40
N ALA A 183 -19.27 -4.71 -19.01
CA ALA A 183 -20.25 -3.90 -19.69
C ALA A 183 -20.84 -4.70 -20.86
#